data_73bb85493032079f11a9caf7f27c9cee
#
_entry.id   73bb85493032079f11a9caf7f27c9cee
#
_cell.length_a   1.000
_cell.length_b   1.000
_cell.length_c   1.000
_cell.angle_alpha   90.00
_cell.angle_beta   90.00
_cell.angle_gamma   90.00
#
_symmetry.space_group_name_H-M   'P 1'
#
loop_
_entity.id
_entity.type
_entity.pdbx_description
1 polymer ?
#
loop_
_entity_poly.entity_id
_entity_poly.type
_entity_poly.pdbx_seq_one_letter_code
_entity_poly.pdbx_strand_id
1 'polypeptide(L)'
;KSYIYNKQRAETFLSPASSFKIPHTLIALNEGLVTVDSVINWDKNIGLVESCNANQTLKSSFKNSCIWVYQVFASTIDSSKYKNYLEQMDYGNKVVGNDVKNFWLDESLKINAFEQINFLKKLHKNNLPFKQNDIDALKNIMIDEKTSNYTIRSKTGWEGRYGWYVGYVET
;
A
#
# COMPACT_ATOMS: atom_id res chain seq x y z
N LYS A 1 12.56 3.15 21.73
CA LYS A 1 13.02 1.78 21.99
C LYS A 1 12.49 0.88 20.86
N SER A 2 13.36 0.02 20.26
CA SER A 2 12.98 -0.93 19.21
C SER A 2 13.09 -2.35 19.77
N TYR A 3 12.15 -3.21 19.37
CA TYR A 3 12.18 -4.64 19.69
C TYR A 3 12.23 -5.41 18.37
N ILE A 4 13.19 -6.33 18.24
CA ILE A 4 13.40 -7.13 17.04
C ILE A 4 13.48 -8.59 17.48
N TYR A 5 12.54 -9.41 17.02
CA TYR A 5 12.52 -10.83 17.33
C TYR A 5 13.53 -11.63 16.49
N ASN A 6 13.55 -11.42 15.18
CA ASN A 6 14.46 -12.09 14.23
C ASN A 6 15.10 -11.05 13.33
N LYS A 7 16.34 -10.65 13.67
CA LYS A 7 17.06 -9.60 12.95
C LYS A 7 17.33 -9.98 11.50
N GLN A 8 17.81 -11.20 11.26
CA GLN A 8 18.12 -11.67 9.90
C GLN A 8 16.89 -11.61 8.99
N ARG A 9 15.73 -12.06 9.49
CA ARG A 9 14.48 -11.97 8.73
C ARG A 9 14.03 -10.51 8.53
N ALA A 10 14.22 -9.65 9.53
CA ALA A 10 13.86 -8.24 9.43
C ALA A 10 14.72 -7.47 8.40
N GLU A 11 15.93 -7.93 8.13
CA GLU A 11 16.84 -7.39 7.12
C GLU A 11 16.63 -7.98 5.72
N THR A 12 15.85 -9.06 5.60
CA THR A 12 15.60 -9.72 4.31
C THR A 12 14.70 -8.85 3.43
N PHE A 13 15.14 -8.60 2.20
CA PHE A 13 14.35 -7.90 1.18
C PHE A 13 13.35 -8.84 0.54
N LEU A 14 12.08 -8.49 0.63
CA LEU A 14 10.95 -9.28 0.14
C LEU A 14 10.00 -8.37 -0.66
N SER A 15 9.22 -8.95 -1.58
CA SER A 15 8.15 -8.21 -2.24
C SER A 15 7.17 -7.66 -1.19
N PRO A 16 6.75 -6.40 -1.29
CA PRO A 16 5.78 -5.83 -0.36
C PRO A 16 4.39 -6.44 -0.49
N ALA A 17 4.10 -7.09 -1.61
CA ALA A 17 2.76 -7.60 -1.93
C ALA A 17 1.67 -6.55 -1.64
N SER A 18 0.54 -6.93 -1.06
CA SER A 18 -0.55 -5.98 -0.79
C SER A 18 -0.25 -4.91 0.27
N SER A 19 0.88 -4.96 1.00
CA SER A 19 1.28 -3.85 1.85
C SER A 19 1.65 -2.60 1.03
N PHE A 20 2.05 -2.78 -0.24
CA PHE A 20 2.29 -1.68 -1.18
C PHE A 20 1.04 -0.85 -1.47
N LYS A 21 -0.16 -1.35 -1.19
CA LYS A 21 -1.39 -0.56 -1.34
C LYS A 21 -1.39 0.71 -0.49
N ILE A 22 -0.58 0.78 0.57
CA ILE A 22 -0.43 2.01 1.37
C ILE A 22 0.17 3.14 0.52
N PRO A 23 1.42 3.04 0.01
CA PRO A 23 1.96 4.10 -0.84
C PRO A 23 1.21 4.21 -2.18
N HIS A 24 0.71 3.11 -2.74
CA HIS A 24 -0.02 3.13 -4.01
C HIS A 24 -1.31 3.95 -3.93
N THR A 25 -2.04 3.88 -2.81
CA THR A 25 -3.23 4.72 -2.57
C THR A 25 -2.87 6.20 -2.54
N LEU A 26 -1.77 6.58 -1.88
CA LEU A 26 -1.30 7.97 -1.88
C LEU A 26 -0.96 8.45 -3.30
N ILE A 27 -0.29 7.62 -4.08
CA ILE A 27 0.06 7.94 -5.47
C ILE A 27 -1.21 8.15 -6.30
N ALA A 28 -2.18 7.24 -6.20
CA ALA A 28 -3.43 7.33 -6.96
C ALA A 28 -4.26 8.58 -6.60
N LEU A 29 -4.34 8.94 -5.32
CA LEU A 29 -4.99 10.17 -4.84
C LEU A 29 -4.25 11.41 -5.36
N ASN A 30 -2.94 11.46 -5.22
CA ASN A 30 -2.12 12.61 -5.62
C ASN A 30 -2.12 12.85 -7.14
N GLU A 31 -2.19 11.79 -7.95
CA GLU A 31 -2.34 11.86 -9.40
C GLU A 31 -3.79 12.20 -9.82
N GLY A 32 -4.74 12.27 -8.88
CA GLY A 32 -6.14 12.57 -9.15
C GLY A 32 -6.89 11.47 -9.91
N LEU A 33 -6.38 10.23 -9.88
CA LEU A 33 -7.02 9.09 -10.55
C LEU A 33 -8.29 8.63 -9.82
N VAL A 34 -8.36 8.91 -8.54
CA VAL A 34 -9.44 8.49 -7.66
C VAL A 34 -9.60 9.49 -6.52
N THR A 35 -10.82 9.60 -6.02
CA THR A 35 -11.15 10.30 -4.77
C THR A 35 -11.67 9.30 -3.74
N VAL A 36 -11.87 9.73 -2.51
CA VAL A 36 -12.44 8.87 -1.45
C VAL A 36 -13.86 8.38 -1.78
N ASP A 37 -14.60 9.16 -2.58
CA ASP A 37 -15.99 8.89 -2.96
C ASP A 37 -16.11 8.18 -4.33
N SER A 38 -15.00 7.97 -5.02
CA SER A 38 -15.00 7.33 -6.34
C SER A 38 -15.47 5.89 -6.26
N VAL A 39 -16.29 5.49 -7.25
CA VAL A 39 -16.63 4.10 -7.52
C VAL A 39 -15.81 3.62 -8.72
N ILE A 40 -15.02 2.58 -8.52
CA ILE A 40 -14.25 1.92 -9.56
C ILE A 40 -15.10 0.76 -10.10
N ASN A 41 -15.50 0.87 -11.36
CA ASN A 41 -16.38 -0.11 -11.99
C ASN A 41 -15.64 -1.42 -12.24
N TRP A 42 -16.25 -2.53 -11.83
CA TRP A 42 -15.71 -3.86 -12.07
C TRP A 42 -15.86 -4.24 -13.55
N ASP A 43 -14.80 -4.81 -14.11
CA ASP A 43 -14.73 -5.27 -15.50
C ASP A 43 -15.41 -6.62 -15.75
N LYS A 44 -16.06 -7.20 -14.71
CA LYS A 44 -16.72 -8.52 -14.69
C LYS A 44 -15.79 -9.73 -14.80
N ASN A 45 -14.46 -9.53 -14.71
CA ASN A 45 -13.52 -10.62 -14.62
C ASN A 45 -13.53 -11.20 -13.19
N ILE A 46 -13.86 -12.48 -13.06
CA ILE A 46 -13.93 -13.17 -11.78
C ILE A 46 -12.53 -13.47 -11.26
N GLY A 47 -12.17 -12.87 -10.13
CA GLY A 47 -10.93 -13.13 -9.42
C GLY A 47 -11.12 -14.08 -8.23
N LEU A 48 -10.01 -14.45 -7.59
CA LEU A 48 -10.00 -15.40 -6.46
C LEU A 48 -10.66 -14.84 -5.19
N VAL A 49 -10.69 -13.53 -5.01
CA VAL A 49 -11.29 -12.88 -3.84
C VAL A 49 -12.72 -12.46 -4.20
N GLU A 50 -13.69 -13.18 -3.70
CA GLU A 50 -15.12 -12.99 -4.03
C GLU A 50 -15.58 -11.55 -3.77
N SER A 51 -15.21 -10.94 -2.65
CA SER A 51 -15.56 -9.55 -2.31
C SER A 51 -15.00 -8.50 -3.28
N CYS A 52 -14.04 -8.89 -4.12
CA CYS A 52 -13.48 -8.05 -5.17
C CYS A 52 -14.22 -8.19 -6.52
N ASN A 53 -15.14 -9.14 -6.67
CA ASN A 53 -15.90 -9.38 -7.89
C ASN A 53 -17.16 -8.49 -7.94
N ALA A 54 -16.97 -7.20 -7.70
CA ALA A 54 -18.02 -6.17 -7.70
C ALA A 54 -17.36 -4.79 -7.86
N ASN A 55 -18.17 -3.76 -8.12
CA ASN A 55 -17.69 -2.38 -8.06
C ASN A 55 -17.07 -2.09 -6.71
N GLN A 56 -15.96 -1.37 -6.70
CA GLN A 56 -15.20 -1.06 -5.49
C GLN A 56 -15.17 0.43 -5.22
N THR A 57 -15.14 0.79 -3.93
CA THR A 57 -14.63 2.09 -3.50
C THR A 57 -13.14 1.97 -3.20
N LEU A 58 -12.45 3.09 -3.05
CA LEU A 58 -11.05 3.09 -2.64
C LEU A 58 -10.87 2.36 -1.29
N LYS A 59 -11.79 2.59 -0.35
CA LYS A 59 -11.77 1.95 0.97
C LYS A 59 -12.02 0.44 0.90
N SER A 60 -13.02 -0.01 0.14
CA SER A 60 -13.31 -1.46 0.03
C SER A 60 -12.19 -2.20 -0.72
N SER A 61 -11.64 -1.63 -1.78
CA SER A 61 -10.53 -2.23 -2.53
C SER A 61 -9.26 -2.36 -1.69
N PHE A 62 -8.97 -1.37 -0.84
CA PHE A 62 -7.85 -1.42 0.11
C PHE A 62 -8.07 -2.53 1.16
N LYS A 63 -9.25 -2.55 1.80
CA LYS A 63 -9.59 -3.50 2.85
C LYS A 63 -9.61 -4.94 2.34
N ASN A 64 -10.23 -5.18 1.20
CA ASN A 64 -10.35 -6.52 0.58
C ASN A 64 -9.09 -6.91 -0.22
N SER A 65 -8.10 -6.03 -0.32
CA SER A 65 -6.87 -6.25 -1.10
C SER A 65 -7.11 -6.51 -2.59
N CYS A 66 -8.12 -5.87 -3.21
CA CYS A 66 -8.48 -6.07 -4.61
C CYS A 66 -7.33 -5.65 -5.55
N ILE A 67 -6.61 -6.62 -6.09
CA ILE A 67 -5.43 -6.39 -6.94
C ILE A 67 -5.81 -5.64 -8.21
N TRP A 68 -6.89 -6.04 -8.89
CA TRP A 68 -7.30 -5.45 -10.17
C TRP A 68 -7.51 -3.94 -10.09
N VAL A 69 -8.05 -3.41 -8.98
CA VAL A 69 -8.23 -1.96 -8.79
C VAL A 69 -6.88 -1.23 -8.86
N TYR A 70 -5.88 -1.75 -8.19
CA TYR A 70 -4.54 -1.17 -8.17
C TYR A 70 -3.80 -1.36 -9.50
N GLN A 71 -4.10 -2.44 -10.23
CA GLN A 71 -3.63 -2.62 -11.61
C GLN A 71 -4.27 -1.61 -12.58
N VAL A 72 -5.52 -1.21 -12.37
CA VAL A 72 -6.16 -0.11 -13.10
C VAL A 72 -5.41 1.19 -12.86
N PHE A 73 -5.11 1.55 -11.61
CA PHE A 73 -4.30 2.73 -11.30
C PHE A 73 -2.91 2.65 -11.95
N ALA A 74 -2.25 1.49 -11.83
CA ALA A 74 -0.93 1.27 -12.41
C ALA A 74 -0.91 1.36 -13.93
N SER A 75 -2.01 1.04 -14.60
CA SER A 75 -2.10 1.16 -16.06
C SER A 75 -2.15 2.61 -16.55
N THR A 76 -2.44 3.56 -15.66
CA THR A 76 -2.57 4.99 -15.96
C THR A 76 -1.30 5.79 -15.60
N ILE A 77 -0.48 5.24 -14.72
CA ILE A 77 0.75 5.87 -14.23
C ILE A 77 1.94 5.16 -14.88
N ASP A 78 2.80 5.92 -15.54
CA ASP A 78 4.01 5.34 -16.16
C ASP A 78 5.06 4.92 -15.10
N SER A 79 5.98 4.04 -15.52
CA SER A 79 7.00 3.48 -14.65
C SER A 79 7.97 4.55 -14.10
N SER A 80 8.24 5.60 -14.86
CA SER A 80 9.12 6.69 -14.44
C SER A 80 8.50 7.50 -13.30
N LYS A 81 7.20 7.74 -13.33
CA LYS A 81 6.47 8.38 -12.23
C LYS A 81 6.48 7.52 -10.97
N TYR A 82 6.22 6.21 -11.09
CA TYR A 82 6.34 5.31 -9.93
C TYR A 82 7.73 5.35 -9.34
N LYS A 83 8.77 5.25 -10.16
CA LYS A 83 10.16 5.33 -9.69
C LYS A 83 10.42 6.61 -8.91
N ASN A 84 9.99 7.76 -9.44
CA ASN A 84 10.14 9.05 -8.77
C ASN A 84 9.42 9.07 -7.40
N TYR A 85 8.18 8.55 -7.30
CA TYR A 85 7.47 8.43 -6.03
C TYR A 85 8.19 7.52 -5.04
N LEU A 86 8.69 6.37 -5.47
CA LEU A 86 9.45 5.44 -4.63
C LEU A 86 10.73 6.10 -4.09
N GLU A 87 11.43 6.88 -4.92
CA GLU A 87 12.60 7.66 -4.53
C GLU A 87 12.24 8.74 -3.51
N GLN A 88 11.20 9.54 -3.75
CA GLN A 88 10.76 10.59 -2.83
C GLN A 88 10.30 10.04 -1.48
N MET A 89 9.63 8.91 -1.45
CA MET A 89 9.21 8.23 -0.21
C MET A 89 10.36 7.50 0.48
N ASP A 90 11.45 7.23 -0.23
CA ASP A 90 12.51 6.31 0.17
C ASP A 90 11.95 4.92 0.49
N TYR A 91 11.25 4.31 -0.47
CA TYR A 91 10.53 3.06 -0.31
C TYR A 91 11.22 1.91 -1.03
N GLY A 92 11.77 0.98 -0.27
CA GLY A 92 12.39 -0.25 -0.77
C GLY A 92 13.54 -0.01 -1.75
N ASN A 93 13.76 -0.95 -2.64
CA ASN A 93 14.82 -0.89 -3.66
C ASN A 93 14.52 0.05 -4.85
N LYS A 94 13.32 0.66 -4.89
CA LYS A 94 12.89 1.66 -5.89
C LYS A 94 12.83 1.11 -7.33
N VAL A 95 12.71 -0.21 -7.48
CA VAL A 95 12.65 -0.87 -8.80
C VAL A 95 11.20 -1.07 -9.22
N VAL A 96 10.89 -0.59 -10.42
CA VAL A 96 9.59 -0.74 -11.07
C VAL A 96 9.74 -1.72 -12.24
N GLY A 97 10.11 -2.86 -12.19
CA GLY A 97 10.23 -3.87 -13.25
C GLY A 97 9.72 -3.51 -14.65
N ASN A 98 9.60 -4.50 -15.49
CA ASN A 98 9.08 -4.30 -16.86
C ASN A 98 7.54 -4.28 -16.91
N ASP A 99 6.87 -4.86 -15.91
CA ASP A 99 5.41 -4.86 -15.79
C ASP A 99 4.95 -3.92 -14.68
N VAL A 100 4.60 -2.71 -15.07
CA VAL A 100 4.11 -1.66 -14.16
C VAL A 100 2.85 -2.09 -13.38
N LYS A 101 2.10 -3.07 -13.88
CA LYS A 101 0.88 -3.56 -13.22
C LYS A 101 1.14 -4.60 -12.14
N ASN A 102 2.37 -5.14 -12.04
CA ASN A 102 2.68 -6.24 -11.14
C ASN A 102 3.98 -6.06 -10.33
N PHE A 103 4.74 -4.98 -10.54
CA PHE A 103 6.08 -4.81 -9.94
C PHE A 103 6.13 -4.95 -8.41
N TRP A 104 5.01 -4.76 -7.71
CA TRP A 104 4.91 -4.99 -6.26
C TRP A 104 4.52 -6.42 -5.88
N LEU A 105 4.27 -7.28 -6.88
CA LEU A 105 3.88 -8.69 -6.76
C LEU A 105 4.91 -9.65 -7.35
N ASP A 106 5.65 -9.21 -8.39
CA ASP A 106 6.57 -10.02 -9.20
C ASP A 106 8.02 -10.02 -8.70
N GLU A 107 8.24 -9.58 -7.47
CA GLU A 107 9.56 -9.45 -6.83
C GLU A 107 10.49 -8.36 -7.43
N SER A 108 10.04 -7.54 -8.36
CA SER A 108 10.83 -6.38 -8.84
C SER A 108 11.03 -5.36 -7.72
N LEU A 109 9.94 -4.91 -7.09
CA LEU A 109 10.00 -4.08 -5.90
C LEU A 109 10.22 -4.95 -4.66
N LYS A 110 11.24 -4.61 -3.89
CA LYS A 110 11.58 -5.30 -2.63
C LYS A 110 11.77 -4.29 -1.51
N ILE A 111 11.37 -4.69 -0.31
CA ILE A 111 11.49 -3.89 0.90
C ILE A 111 11.76 -4.79 2.09
N ASN A 112 12.48 -4.31 3.09
CA ASN A 112 12.68 -5.04 4.35
C ASN A 112 11.82 -4.44 5.49
N ALA A 113 11.77 -5.11 6.65
CA ALA A 113 10.92 -4.67 7.75
C ALA A 113 11.34 -3.32 8.35
N PHE A 114 12.63 -2.99 8.33
CA PHE A 114 13.10 -1.69 8.83
C PHE A 114 12.63 -0.55 7.94
N GLU A 115 12.70 -0.74 6.62
CA GLU A 115 12.23 0.25 5.65
C GLU A 115 10.71 0.42 5.71
N GLN A 116 9.94 -0.68 5.87
CA GLN A 116 8.50 -0.61 6.11
C GLN A 116 8.18 0.26 7.35
N ILE A 117 8.88 0.03 8.47
CA ILE A 117 8.68 0.83 9.69
C ILE A 117 9.08 2.29 9.46
N ASN A 118 10.17 2.56 8.75
CA ASN A 118 10.60 3.93 8.47
C ASN A 118 9.57 4.67 7.59
N PHE A 119 9.03 4.01 6.58
CA PHE A 119 7.95 4.56 5.75
C PHE A 119 6.69 4.86 6.61
N LEU A 120 6.25 3.91 7.45
CA LEU A 120 5.10 4.10 8.32
C LEU A 120 5.30 5.23 9.36
N LYS A 121 6.52 5.42 9.87
CA LYS A 121 6.85 6.57 10.72
C LYS A 121 6.72 7.89 9.98
N LYS A 122 7.17 7.96 8.71
CA LYS A 122 7.00 9.15 7.87
C LYS A 122 5.51 9.42 7.64
N LEU A 123 4.71 8.39 7.31
CA LEU A 123 3.27 8.50 7.15
C LEU A 123 2.58 9.00 8.42
N HIS A 124 2.86 8.37 9.57
CA HIS A 124 2.28 8.77 10.85
C HIS A 124 2.55 10.24 11.19
N LYS A 125 3.78 10.71 10.93
CA LYS A 125 4.22 12.10 11.21
C LYS A 125 3.83 13.10 10.13
N ASN A 126 3.06 12.72 9.10
CA ASN A 126 2.75 13.55 7.92
C ASN A 126 4.00 14.05 7.18
N ASN A 127 5.09 13.28 7.22
CA ASN A 127 6.37 13.65 6.61
C ASN A 127 6.61 12.81 5.32
N LEU A 128 5.61 12.81 4.44
CA LEU A 128 5.69 12.24 3.10
C LEU A 128 5.39 13.36 2.08
N PRO A 129 5.91 13.26 0.84
CA PRO A 129 5.79 14.32 -0.18
C PRO A 129 4.40 14.30 -0.88
N PHE A 130 3.33 14.30 -0.09
CA PHE A 130 1.95 14.29 -0.56
C PHE A 130 1.13 15.39 0.10
N LYS A 131 0.01 15.75 -0.52
CA LYS A 131 -0.95 16.69 0.08
C LYS A 131 -1.50 16.13 1.39
N GLN A 132 -1.68 17.01 2.37
CA GLN A 132 -2.19 16.61 3.69
C GLN A 132 -3.54 15.90 3.59
N ASN A 133 -4.44 16.38 2.73
CA ASN A 133 -5.74 15.74 2.53
C ASN A 133 -5.64 14.30 2.04
N ASP A 134 -4.66 13.98 1.19
CA ASP A 134 -4.45 12.62 0.68
C ASP A 134 -3.88 11.71 1.77
N ILE A 135 -2.98 12.24 2.59
CA ILE A 135 -2.44 11.54 3.77
C ILE A 135 -3.56 11.23 4.77
N ASP A 136 -4.43 12.19 5.07
CA ASP A 136 -5.55 12.03 6.00
C ASP A 136 -6.58 11.04 5.45
N ALA A 137 -6.88 11.11 4.15
CA ALA A 137 -7.72 10.15 3.46
C ALA A 137 -7.18 8.72 3.58
N LEU A 138 -5.88 8.52 3.28
CA LEU A 138 -5.24 7.21 3.43
C LEU A 138 -5.30 6.73 4.88
N LYS A 139 -4.96 7.57 5.86
CA LYS A 139 -5.01 7.20 7.28
C LYS A 139 -6.41 6.72 7.69
N ASN A 140 -7.47 7.37 7.18
CA ASN A 140 -8.84 6.94 7.42
C ASN A 140 -9.18 5.60 6.75
N ILE A 141 -8.65 5.35 5.54
CA ILE A 141 -8.81 4.09 4.82
C ILE A 141 -8.09 2.94 5.55
N MET A 142 -6.94 3.22 6.18
CA MET A 142 -6.13 2.25 6.91
C MET A 142 -6.70 1.82 8.27
N ILE A 143 -7.81 2.43 8.75
CA ILE A 143 -8.39 2.03 10.02
C ILE A 143 -8.84 0.57 9.94
N ASP A 144 -8.18 -0.27 10.73
CA ASP A 144 -8.50 -1.69 10.91
C ASP A 144 -9.38 -1.89 12.14
N GLU A 145 -9.00 -1.26 13.24
CA GLU A 145 -9.76 -1.25 14.49
C GLU A 145 -9.73 0.14 15.12
N LYS A 146 -10.86 0.54 15.71
CA LYS A 146 -10.96 1.80 16.45
C LYS A 146 -11.82 1.60 17.69
N THR A 147 -11.26 1.96 18.85
CA THR A 147 -11.93 1.97 20.16
C THR A 147 -11.91 3.38 20.76
N SER A 148 -12.41 3.54 21.97
CA SER A 148 -12.25 4.79 22.75
C SER A 148 -10.82 5.07 23.15
N ASN A 149 -9.95 4.06 23.23
CA ASN A 149 -8.61 4.16 23.77
C ASN A 149 -7.50 4.11 22.72
N TYR A 150 -7.77 3.53 21.54
CA TYR A 150 -6.77 3.42 20.48
C TYR A 150 -7.39 3.27 19.11
N THR A 151 -6.58 3.54 18.09
CA THR A 151 -6.87 3.26 16.68
C THR A 151 -5.72 2.47 16.08
N ILE A 152 -6.00 1.30 15.51
CA ILE A 152 -5.04 0.51 14.71
C ILE A 152 -5.22 0.88 13.25
N ARG A 153 -4.12 1.26 12.61
CA ARG A 153 -4.07 1.48 11.16
C ARG A 153 -3.10 0.49 10.56
N SER A 154 -3.59 -0.37 9.68
CA SER A 154 -2.79 -1.48 9.18
C SER A 154 -3.09 -1.84 7.74
N LYS A 155 -2.21 -2.68 7.18
CA LYS A 155 -2.42 -3.40 5.93
C LYS A 155 -1.70 -4.74 5.97
N THR A 156 -2.41 -5.78 5.56
CA THR A 156 -1.83 -7.09 5.29
C THR A 156 -1.26 -7.16 3.87
N GLY A 157 -0.27 -8.02 3.67
CA GLY A 157 0.23 -8.43 2.36
C GLY A 157 0.57 -9.91 2.38
N TRP A 158 0.30 -10.62 1.30
CA TRP A 158 0.61 -12.04 1.18
C TRP A 158 1.14 -12.37 -0.22
N GLU A 159 2.22 -13.15 -0.26
CA GLU A 159 2.90 -13.55 -1.50
C GLU A 159 2.89 -15.09 -1.70
N GLY A 160 2.26 -15.86 -0.82
CA GLY A 160 2.22 -17.33 -0.88
C GLY A 160 3.22 -17.99 0.05
N ARG A 161 4.45 -17.50 0.15
CA ARG A 161 5.52 -18.03 1.00
C ARG A 161 5.67 -17.28 2.32
N TYR A 162 5.23 -16.03 2.38
CA TYR A 162 5.30 -15.17 3.57
C TYR A 162 4.17 -14.14 3.57
N GLY A 163 3.92 -13.58 4.74
CA GLY A 163 2.93 -12.54 4.95
C GLY A 163 3.53 -11.29 5.61
N TRP A 164 2.96 -10.14 5.26
CA TRP A 164 3.16 -8.87 5.92
C TRP A 164 1.93 -8.52 6.76
N TYR A 165 2.15 -8.02 7.95
CA TYR A 165 1.20 -7.22 8.70
C TYR A 165 1.93 -5.96 9.16
N VAL A 166 1.62 -4.84 8.54
CA VAL A 166 2.33 -3.56 8.74
C VAL A 166 1.34 -2.49 9.16
N GLY A 167 1.73 -1.70 10.16
CA GLY A 167 0.82 -0.70 10.71
C GLY A 167 1.38 0.01 11.93
N TYR A 168 0.53 0.80 12.57
CA TYR A 168 0.81 1.49 13.83
C TYR A 168 -0.46 1.68 14.66
N VAL A 169 -0.26 1.92 15.95
CA VAL A 169 -1.33 2.20 16.93
C VAL A 169 -1.22 3.64 17.36
N GLU A 170 -2.33 4.35 17.35
CA GLU A 170 -2.52 5.68 17.93
C GLU A 170 -3.31 5.52 19.23
N THR A 171 -2.82 6.09 20.35
CA THR A 171 -3.44 6.06 21.69
C THR A 171 -3.82 7.45 22.15
#